data_0b3a55fca0d7a936b8f30f11754a04d4
#
_entry.id   0b3a55fca0d7a936b8f30f11754a04d4
#
_cell.length_a   1.000
_cell.length_b   1.000
_cell.length_c   1.000
_cell.angle_alpha   90.00
_cell.angle_beta   90.00
_cell.angle_gamma   90.00
#
_symmetry.space_group_name_H-M   'P 1'
#
loop_
_entity.id
_entity.type
_entity.pdbx_description
1 polymer ?
#
loop_
_entity_poly.entity_id
_entity_poly.type
_entity_poly.pdbx_seq_one_letter_code
_entity_poly.pdbx_strand_id
1 'polypeptide(L)'
;TDLPGIYSLSPYTLEEVVARNYLIGERPDAILNIIDGTNLERNLYLTTQLTELGIPVVIAINMMDIVRKNGDKINTEELSRQLGCKIVEISALKGNGVMEAAEAAIDAAKNSKTIPMHTFAGVVEHALAHIEEAAVHHMPEEQQRWYAIKIFERDDKVLDSLHVDADVMAHIEEDIKAAEKEMDDDAESIITNERYIYIASIIKACYKKQNRGQLSTSDKIDKVVTNRWLGLPIFALIMFLVYYISMVTVGAAATDWANDGLFGDGYHLFGKGTAQYEEAAEQYGDTDLIIGAFADAYGNDAIVSALDMESEGYAEA
;
A
#
# COMPACT_ATOMS: atom_id res chain seq x y z
N THR A 1 0.96 21.36 0.55
CA THR A 1 1.86 20.32 1.07
C THR A 1 1.24 18.96 0.79
N ASP A 2 2.02 18.02 0.29
CA ASP A 2 1.64 16.62 0.14
C ASP A 2 2.05 15.86 1.42
N LEU A 3 1.15 15.05 1.97
CA LEU A 3 1.39 14.27 3.17
C LEU A 3 1.42 12.78 2.83
N PRO A 4 2.12 11.95 3.62
CA PRO A 4 2.09 10.51 3.45
C PRO A 4 0.67 9.96 3.47
N GLY A 5 0.39 8.89 2.71
CA GLY A 5 -0.90 8.21 2.76
C GLY A 5 -1.10 7.49 4.10
N ILE A 6 -2.13 7.88 4.83
CA ILE A 6 -2.47 7.35 6.15
C ILE A 6 -3.92 6.90 6.22
N TYR A 7 -4.25 6.08 7.19
CA TYR A 7 -5.63 5.63 7.47
C TYR A 7 -6.17 6.12 8.81
N SER A 8 -5.30 6.65 9.67
CA SER A 8 -5.62 7.18 10.99
C SER A 8 -4.67 8.31 11.36
N LEU A 9 -5.08 9.17 12.30
CA LEU A 9 -4.21 10.13 12.99
C LEU A 9 -3.64 9.57 14.31
N SER A 10 -3.84 8.29 14.57
CA SER A 10 -3.23 7.60 15.72
C SER A 10 -1.72 7.42 15.49
N PRO A 11 -0.85 7.61 16.49
CA PRO A 11 0.60 7.70 16.29
C PRO A 11 1.31 6.33 16.26
N TYR A 12 0.75 5.36 15.50
CA TYR A 12 1.32 4.01 15.43
C TYR A 12 2.43 3.87 14.39
N THR A 13 2.35 4.62 13.28
CA THR A 13 3.37 4.60 12.23
C THR A 13 4.08 5.96 12.13
N LEU A 14 5.29 5.98 11.53
CA LEU A 14 6.03 7.23 11.32
C LEU A 14 5.28 8.18 10.39
N GLU A 15 4.61 7.64 9.38
CA GLU A 15 3.79 8.40 8.43
C GLU A 15 2.61 9.09 9.13
N GLU A 16 1.93 8.38 10.02
CA GLU A 16 0.83 8.93 10.82
C GLU A 16 1.31 10.02 11.77
N VAL A 17 2.47 9.82 12.40
CA VAL A 17 3.09 10.83 13.28
C VAL A 17 3.44 12.10 12.49
N VAL A 18 4.03 11.98 11.30
CA VAL A 18 4.39 13.12 10.45
C VAL A 18 3.15 13.89 10.03
N ALA A 19 2.12 13.20 9.53
CA ALA A 19 0.88 13.82 9.10
C ALA A 19 0.14 14.51 10.27
N ARG A 20 0.03 13.83 11.42
CA ARG A 20 -0.56 14.39 12.63
C ARG A 20 0.15 15.66 13.10
N ASN A 21 1.48 15.60 13.21
CA ASN A 21 2.26 16.74 13.68
C ASN A 21 2.14 17.95 12.74
N TYR A 22 2.09 17.71 11.44
CA TYR A 22 1.86 18.78 10.46
C TYR A 22 0.48 19.40 10.61
N LEU A 23 -0.58 18.59 10.68
CA LEU A 23 -1.96 19.09 10.78
C LEU A 23 -2.22 19.87 12.08
N ILE A 24 -1.61 19.46 13.18
CA ILE A 24 -1.79 20.11 14.48
C ILE A 24 -0.88 21.35 14.60
N GLY A 25 0.40 21.23 14.20
CA GLY A 25 1.41 22.28 14.39
C GLY A 25 1.28 23.41 13.36
N GLU A 26 1.19 23.07 12.07
CA GLU A 26 1.14 24.06 10.99
C GLU A 26 -0.28 24.56 10.69
N ARG A 27 -1.30 23.78 11.04
CA ARG A 27 -2.73 24.07 10.83
C ARG A 27 -3.01 24.68 9.45
N PRO A 28 -2.99 23.88 8.38
CA PRO A 28 -3.23 24.36 7.01
C PRO A 28 -4.62 25.00 6.90
N ASP A 29 -4.79 25.93 5.96
CA ASP A 29 -6.05 26.63 5.73
C ASP A 29 -7.21 25.72 5.27
N ALA A 30 -6.89 24.60 4.63
CA ALA A 30 -7.84 23.54 4.27
C ALA A 30 -7.14 22.19 4.06
N ILE A 31 -7.91 21.13 4.17
CA ILE A 31 -7.49 19.75 3.90
C ILE A 31 -8.26 19.22 2.69
N LEU A 32 -7.55 18.77 1.65
CA LEU A 32 -8.11 17.97 0.58
C LEU A 32 -7.87 16.50 0.88
N ASN A 33 -8.89 15.81 1.38
CA ASN A 33 -8.83 14.40 1.70
C ASN A 33 -9.24 13.55 0.50
N ILE A 34 -8.30 12.81 -0.09
CA ILE A 34 -8.53 11.95 -1.25
C ILE A 34 -8.81 10.54 -0.74
N ILE A 35 -10.01 10.03 -1.02
CA ILE A 35 -10.47 8.73 -0.54
C ILE A 35 -10.81 7.79 -1.69
N ASP A 36 -10.65 6.48 -1.47
CA ASP A 36 -11.02 5.45 -2.43
C ASP A 36 -12.52 5.15 -2.38
N GLY A 37 -13.25 5.48 -3.45
CA GLY A 37 -14.70 5.24 -3.57
C GLY A 37 -15.08 3.77 -3.59
N THR A 38 -14.16 2.86 -3.89
CA THR A 38 -14.41 1.41 -3.86
C THR A 38 -14.33 0.84 -2.45
N ASN A 39 -13.75 1.59 -1.50
CA ASN A 39 -13.47 1.16 -0.13
C ASN A 39 -13.78 2.26 0.90
N LEU A 40 -14.96 2.86 0.78
CA LEU A 40 -15.36 4.03 1.55
C LEU A 40 -15.28 3.81 3.07
N GLU A 41 -15.78 2.69 3.58
CA GLU A 41 -15.85 2.40 5.01
C GLU A 41 -14.49 2.58 5.71
N ARG A 42 -13.44 2.03 5.12
CA ARG A 42 -12.08 2.14 5.65
C ARG A 42 -11.54 3.58 5.61
N ASN A 43 -11.83 4.29 4.53
CA ASN A 43 -11.32 5.65 4.33
C ASN A 43 -12.04 6.69 5.16
N LEU A 44 -13.31 6.45 5.50
CA LEU A 44 -14.10 7.37 6.32
C LEU A 44 -13.61 7.45 7.78
N TYR A 45 -12.86 6.47 8.26
CA TYR A 45 -12.27 6.51 9.60
C TYR A 45 -11.31 7.69 9.77
N LEU A 46 -10.38 7.86 8.85
CA LEU A 46 -9.52 9.05 8.83
C LEU A 46 -10.34 10.33 8.62
N THR A 47 -11.35 10.28 7.76
CA THR A 47 -12.21 11.45 7.48
C THR A 47 -12.88 11.97 8.74
N THR A 48 -13.43 11.09 9.60
CA THR A 48 -14.03 11.52 10.87
C THR A 48 -13.01 12.21 11.76
N GLN A 49 -11.79 11.72 11.86
CA GLN A 49 -10.72 12.34 12.64
C GLN A 49 -10.28 13.70 12.06
N LEU A 50 -10.26 13.85 10.73
CA LEU A 50 -9.91 15.12 10.08
C LEU A 50 -10.98 16.19 10.33
N THR A 51 -12.27 15.82 10.35
CA THR A 51 -13.34 16.76 10.65
C THR A 51 -13.32 17.25 12.09
N GLU A 52 -12.81 16.45 13.02
CA GLU A 52 -12.64 16.79 14.44
C GLU A 52 -11.57 17.86 14.69
N LEU A 53 -10.61 18.05 13.74
CA LEU A 53 -9.55 19.06 13.86
C LEU A 53 -10.04 20.51 13.71
N GLY A 54 -11.28 20.73 13.26
CA GLY A 54 -11.82 22.06 12.99
C GLY A 54 -11.19 22.79 11.80
N ILE A 55 -10.36 22.10 11.02
CA ILE A 55 -9.79 22.62 9.77
C ILE A 55 -10.79 22.36 8.64
N PRO A 56 -11.01 23.30 7.69
CA PRO A 56 -11.89 23.06 6.54
C PRO A 56 -11.47 21.82 5.75
N VAL A 57 -12.38 20.85 5.60
CA VAL A 57 -12.14 19.59 4.88
C VAL A 57 -12.96 19.54 3.61
N VAL A 58 -12.33 19.18 2.51
CA VAL A 58 -12.98 18.77 1.26
C VAL A 58 -12.61 17.32 0.97
N ILE A 59 -13.60 16.51 0.63
CA ILE A 59 -13.41 15.11 0.29
C ILE A 59 -13.43 14.94 -1.22
N ALA A 60 -12.37 14.39 -1.79
CA ALA A 60 -12.31 13.96 -3.18
C ALA A 60 -12.45 12.43 -3.25
N ILE A 61 -13.63 11.95 -3.68
CA ILE A 61 -13.86 10.51 -3.83
C ILE A 61 -13.26 10.07 -5.16
N ASN A 62 -12.14 9.36 -5.09
CA ASN A 62 -11.43 8.85 -6.26
C ASN A 62 -11.99 7.49 -6.72
N MET A 63 -11.55 7.06 -7.91
CA MET A 63 -11.99 5.80 -8.55
C MET A 63 -13.49 5.73 -8.86
N MET A 64 -14.16 6.87 -9.05
CA MET A 64 -15.59 6.91 -9.36
C MET A 64 -15.95 6.22 -10.70
N ASP A 65 -15.01 6.12 -11.61
CA ASP A 65 -15.16 5.32 -12.83
C ASP A 65 -15.27 3.81 -12.54
N ILE A 66 -14.53 3.31 -11.54
CA ILE A 66 -14.62 1.91 -11.10
C ILE A 66 -15.93 1.68 -10.33
N VAL A 67 -16.30 2.58 -9.42
CA VAL A 67 -17.58 2.53 -8.70
C VAL A 67 -18.75 2.43 -9.67
N ARG A 68 -18.79 3.31 -10.68
CA ARG A 68 -19.83 3.29 -11.74
C ARG A 68 -19.80 2.03 -12.60
N LYS A 69 -18.59 1.55 -12.96
CA LYS A 69 -18.41 0.30 -13.72
C LYS A 69 -18.94 -0.91 -12.96
N ASN A 70 -18.78 -0.95 -11.64
CA ASN A 70 -19.32 -2.01 -10.79
C ASN A 70 -20.84 -1.90 -10.58
N GLY A 71 -21.46 -0.78 -11.02
CA GLY A 71 -22.86 -0.49 -10.82
C GLY A 71 -23.19 0.04 -9.43
N ASP A 72 -22.20 0.27 -8.59
CA ASP A 72 -22.37 0.80 -7.25
C ASP A 72 -22.77 2.29 -7.31
N LYS A 73 -23.52 2.74 -6.31
CA LYS A 73 -24.00 4.12 -6.23
C LYS A 73 -23.63 4.73 -4.88
N ILE A 74 -23.01 5.88 -4.93
CA ILE A 74 -22.71 6.71 -3.76
C ILE A 74 -23.61 7.95 -3.85
N ASN A 75 -24.37 8.22 -2.80
CA ASN A 75 -25.13 9.45 -2.66
C ASN A 75 -24.22 10.50 -2.02
N THR A 76 -23.52 11.28 -2.85
CA THR A 76 -22.54 12.27 -2.42
C THR A 76 -23.17 13.46 -1.70
N GLU A 77 -24.42 13.82 -2.02
CA GLU A 77 -25.16 14.88 -1.34
C GLU A 77 -25.48 14.50 0.11
N GLU A 78 -26.00 13.28 0.30
CA GLU A 78 -26.33 12.78 1.63
C GLU A 78 -25.04 12.54 2.45
N LEU A 79 -23.99 12.05 1.82
CA LEU A 79 -22.69 11.86 2.45
C LEU A 79 -22.08 13.21 2.89
N SER A 80 -22.17 14.24 2.04
CA SER A 80 -21.76 15.61 2.36
C SER A 80 -22.51 16.18 3.56
N ARG A 81 -23.82 15.94 3.60
CA ARG A 81 -24.67 16.40 4.71
C ARG A 81 -24.31 15.73 6.03
N GLN A 82 -24.03 14.42 5.99
CA GLN A 82 -23.69 13.65 7.20
C GLN A 82 -22.29 13.94 7.73
N LEU A 83 -21.33 14.21 6.85
CA LEU A 83 -19.95 14.52 7.24
C LEU A 83 -19.70 16.01 7.48
N GLY A 84 -20.64 16.89 7.10
CA GLY A 84 -20.50 18.34 7.27
C GLY A 84 -19.42 18.99 6.39
N CYS A 85 -19.03 18.35 5.28
CA CYS A 85 -17.97 18.84 4.40
C CYS A 85 -18.33 18.65 2.91
N LYS A 86 -17.72 19.46 2.04
CA LYS A 86 -17.93 19.39 0.59
C LYS A 86 -17.31 18.13 0.02
N ILE A 87 -18.03 17.47 -0.91
CA ILE A 87 -17.59 16.27 -1.59
C ILE A 87 -17.50 16.52 -3.09
N VAL A 88 -16.42 16.05 -3.71
CA VAL A 88 -16.19 16.09 -5.15
C VAL A 88 -15.87 14.68 -5.64
N GLU A 89 -16.53 14.25 -6.71
CA GLU A 89 -16.25 12.98 -7.36
C GLU A 89 -15.10 13.13 -8.34
N ILE A 90 -14.06 12.30 -8.21
CA ILE A 90 -12.91 12.34 -9.10
C ILE A 90 -12.57 10.98 -9.69
N SER A 91 -11.87 11.01 -10.81
CA SER A 91 -11.12 9.88 -11.35
C SER A 91 -9.73 10.40 -11.74
N ALA A 92 -8.78 10.27 -10.82
CA ALA A 92 -7.43 10.79 -11.01
C ALA A 92 -6.75 10.20 -12.25
N LEU A 93 -6.95 8.90 -12.51
CA LEU A 93 -6.44 8.23 -13.71
C LEU A 93 -6.93 8.85 -15.03
N LYS A 94 -8.18 9.36 -15.04
CA LYS A 94 -8.79 9.99 -16.24
C LYS A 94 -8.68 11.52 -16.21
N GLY A 95 -8.16 12.10 -15.15
CA GLY A 95 -8.07 13.55 -14.96
C GLY A 95 -9.42 14.23 -14.69
N ASN A 96 -10.52 13.48 -14.47
CA ASN A 96 -11.84 14.04 -14.27
C ASN A 96 -12.00 14.52 -12.83
N GLY A 97 -12.58 15.73 -12.65
CA GLY A 97 -12.91 16.30 -11.34
C GLY A 97 -11.71 16.78 -10.50
N VAL A 98 -10.47 16.61 -10.97
CA VAL A 98 -9.25 16.92 -10.19
C VAL A 98 -9.14 18.44 -9.96
N MET A 99 -9.35 19.24 -10.99
CA MET A 99 -9.33 20.71 -10.86
C MET A 99 -10.49 21.22 -10.00
N GLU A 100 -11.67 20.65 -10.15
CA GLU A 100 -12.84 20.97 -9.33
C GLU A 100 -12.59 20.70 -7.84
N ALA A 101 -11.91 19.58 -7.51
CA ALA A 101 -11.53 19.26 -6.14
C ALA A 101 -10.51 20.25 -5.56
N ALA A 102 -9.53 20.67 -6.37
CA ALA A 102 -8.55 21.68 -5.97
C ALA A 102 -9.19 23.06 -5.75
N GLU A 103 -10.06 23.48 -6.66
CA GLU A 103 -10.83 24.75 -6.53
C GLU A 103 -11.73 24.70 -5.30
N ALA A 104 -12.39 23.57 -5.05
CA ALA A 104 -13.22 23.38 -3.86
C ALA A 104 -12.41 23.50 -2.56
N ALA A 105 -11.18 22.98 -2.53
CA ALA A 105 -10.31 23.13 -1.36
C ALA A 105 -9.88 24.59 -1.14
N ILE A 106 -9.54 25.32 -2.20
CA ILE A 106 -9.20 26.74 -2.13
C ILE A 106 -10.39 27.57 -1.66
N ASP A 107 -11.59 27.24 -2.12
CA ASP A 107 -12.82 27.93 -1.70
C ASP A 107 -13.13 27.63 -0.22
N ALA A 108 -12.97 26.36 0.20
CA ALA A 108 -13.15 25.97 1.59
C ALA A 108 -12.20 26.71 2.53
N ALA A 109 -10.93 26.88 2.14
CA ALA A 109 -9.93 27.63 2.90
C ALA A 109 -10.34 29.08 3.18
N LYS A 110 -11.12 29.69 2.29
CA LYS A 110 -11.53 31.09 2.41
C LYS A 110 -12.86 31.29 3.13
N ASN A 111 -13.79 30.37 2.93
CA ASN A 111 -15.20 30.61 3.20
C ASN A 111 -15.87 29.58 4.11
N SER A 112 -15.18 28.48 4.45
CA SER A 112 -15.79 27.35 5.15
C SER A 112 -15.20 27.12 6.54
N LYS A 113 -16.02 26.55 7.42
CA LYS A 113 -15.60 25.90 8.66
C LYS A 113 -16.15 24.47 8.62
N THR A 114 -15.36 23.52 9.01
CA THR A 114 -15.84 22.14 9.19
C THR A 114 -16.26 21.98 10.65
N ILE A 115 -17.49 21.57 10.86
CA ILE A 115 -18.03 21.25 12.18
C ILE A 115 -18.21 19.72 12.22
N PRO A 116 -17.62 19.02 13.19
CA PRO A 116 -17.84 17.59 13.34
C PRO A 116 -19.32 17.29 13.53
N MET A 117 -19.88 16.44 12.70
CA MET A 117 -21.29 16.02 12.78
C MET A 117 -21.48 14.77 13.61
N HIS A 118 -20.39 14.11 13.99
CA HIS A 118 -20.42 12.92 14.81
C HIS A 118 -20.71 13.28 16.28
N THR A 119 -21.70 12.60 16.86
CA THR A 119 -22.03 12.64 18.29
C THR A 119 -21.79 11.24 18.86
N PHE A 120 -21.04 11.14 19.94
CA PHE A 120 -20.76 9.90 20.66
C PHE A 120 -21.94 9.50 21.56
N ALA A 121 -21.88 8.33 22.20
CA ALA A 121 -22.85 7.92 23.22
C ALA A 121 -22.95 8.98 24.35
N GLY A 122 -24.13 9.12 24.96
CA GLY A 122 -24.41 10.20 25.90
C GLY A 122 -23.43 10.31 27.07
N VAL A 123 -22.96 9.19 27.62
CA VAL A 123 -21.95 9.18 28.69
C VAL A 123 -20.58 9.71 28.20
N VAL A 124 -20.20 9.38 26.98
CA VAL A 124 -18.97 9.86 26.36
C VAL A 124 -19.07 11.36 26.07
N GLU A 125 -20.18 11.81 25.47
CA GLU A 125 -20.43 13.25 25.23
C GLU A 125 -20.39 14.07 26.51
N HIS A 126 -20.95 13.55 27.61
CA HIS A 126 -20.90 14.22 28.91
C HIS A 126 -19.45 14.37 29.39
N ALA A 127 -18.65 13.31 29.31
CA ALA A 127 -17.25 13.35 29.68
C ALA A 127 -16.45 14.31 28.78
N LEU A 128 -16.69 14.30 27.46
CA LEU A 128 -16.03 15.21 26.52
C LEU A 128 -16.38 16.68 26.79
N ALA A 129 -17.65 16.99 27.02
CA ALA A 129 -18.06 18.37 27.34
C ALA A 129 -17.41 18.86 28.65
N HIS A 130 -17.28 17.99 29.64
CA HIS A 130 -16.60 18.32 30.89
C HIS A 130 -15.10 18.55 30.70
N ILE A 131 -14.44 17.73 29.86
CA ILE A 131 -13.04 17.92 29.48
C ILE A 131 -12.86 19.23 28.72
N GLU A 132 -13.76 19.56 27.77
CA GLU A 132 -13.72 20.82 27.02
C GLU A 132 -13.76 22.02 27.96
N GLU A 133 -14.64 22.02 28.96
CA GLU A 133 -14.76 23.09 29.94
C GLU A 133 -13.58 23.14 30.91
N ALA A 134 -13.15 22.00 31.46
CA ALA A 134 -12.17 21.96 32.53
C ALA A 134 -10.72 22.13 32.04
N ALA A 135 -10.36 21.57 30.87
CA ALA A 135 -8.98 21.50 30.43
C ALA A 135 -8.65 22.38 29.22
N VAL A 136 -9.59 22.57 28.26
CA VAL A 136 -9.26 23.17 26.97
C VAL A 136 -10.13 24.39 26.59
N HIS A 137 -10.98 24.90 27.47
CA HIS A 137 -11.86 26.07 27.23
C HIS A 137 -11.09 27.34 26.81
N HIS A 138 -9.81 27.44 27.14
CA HIS A 138 -8.93 28.57 26.78
C HIS A 138 -8.43 28.49 25.32
N MET A 139 -8.64 27.36 24.66
CA MET A 139 -8.26 27.15 23.26
C MET A 139 -9.34 27.63 22.31
N PRO A 140 -9.01 27.86 21.00
CA PRO A 140 -10.01 28.14 19.99
C PRO A 140 -11.09 27.05 19.96
N GLU A 141 -12.37 27.46 19.87
CA GLU A 141 -13.54 26.57 19.94
C GLU A 141 -13.43 25.38 18.96
N GLU A 142 -12.93 25.64 17.75
CA GLU A 142 -12.74 24.64 16.71
C GLU A 142 -11.69 23.57 17.03
N GLN A 143 -10.86 23.78 18.06
CA GLN A 143 -9.82 22.83 18.48
C GLN A 143 -10.23 22.03 19.71
N GLN A 144 -11.13 22.57 20.54
CA GLN A 144 -11.47 21.99 21.84
C GLN A 144 -11.93 20.54 21.71
N ARG A 145 -12.77 20.25 20.71
CA ARG A 145 -13.32 18.90 20.47
C ARG A 145 -12.22 17.85 20.25
N TRP A 146 -11.26 18.15 19.40
CA TRP A 146 -10.18 17.22 19.10
C TRP A 146 -9.30 16.96 20.33
N TYR A 147 -8.95 18.02 21.05
CA TYR A 147 -8.15 17.89 22.27
C TYR A 147 -8.91 17.15 23.37
N ALA A 148 -10.20 17.40 23.53
CA ALA A 148 -11.04 16.68 24.49
C ALA A 148 -11.08 15.18 24.19
N ILE A 149 -11.26 14.79 22.94
CA ILE A 149 -11.22 13.38 22.52
C ILE A 149 -9.85 12.78 22.85
N LYS A 150 -8.75 13.48 22.59
CA LYS A 150 -7.40 12.98 22.86
C LYS A 150 -7.08 12.86 24.36
N ILE A 151 -7.59 13.76 25.16
CA ILE A 151 -7.52 13.64 26.64
C ILE A 151 -8.33 12.43 27.11
N PHE A 152 -9.53 12.24 26.56
CA PHE A 152 -10.38 11.10 26.89
C PHE A 152 -9.70 9.77 26.51
N GLU A 153 -9.05 9.69 25.35
CA GLU A 153 -8.24 8.55 24.89
C GLU A 153 -6.93 8.37 25.71
N ARG A 154 -6.58 9.29 26.61
CA ARG A 154 -5.31 9.34 27.36
C ARG A 154 -4.08 9.38 26.45
N ASP A 155 -4.13 10.15 25.34
CA ASP A 155 -2.99 10.30 24.43
C ASP A 155 -1.83 11.00 25.12
N ASP A 156 -0.77 10.26 25.46
CA ASP A 156 0.39 10.75 26.22
C ASP A 156 1.02 11.99 25.60
N LYS A 157 1.15 12.05 24.28
CA LYS A 157 1.77 13.18 23.56
C LYS A 157 0.95 14.45 23.68
N VAL A 158 -0.37 14.33 23.71
CA VAL A 158 -1.25 15.47 23.89
C VAL A 158 -1.24 15.91 25.36
N LEU A 159 -1.30 14.98 26.28
CA LEU A 159 -1.23 15.28 27.71
C LEU A 159 0.09 15.98 28.08
N ASP A 160 1.20 15.50 27.56
CA ASP A 160 2.53 16.12 27.75
C ASP A 160 2.59 17.56 27.19
N SER A 161 1.90 17.83 26.08
CA SER A 161 1.89 19.16 25.44
C SER A 161 0.99 20.18 26.13
N LEU A 162 -0.12 19.73 26.73
CA LEU A 162 -1.14 20.59 27.31
C LEU A 162 -0.83 21.03 28.74
N HIS A 163 0.01 20.29 29.47
CA HIS A 163 0.36 20.59 30.88
C HIS A 163 -0.87 20.82 31.76
N VAL A 164 -1.90 19.95 31.65
CA VAL A 164 -3.12 20.05 32.44
C VAL A 164 -2.81 19.90 33.93
N ASP A 165 -3.48 20.71 34.78
CA ASP A 165 -3.31 20.66 36.22
C ASP A 165 -3.67 19.26 36.76
N ALA A 166 -2.91 18.74 37.71
CA ALA A 166 -3.08 17.41 38.26
C ALA A 166 -4.44 17.22 38.95
N ASP A 167 -4.99 18.24 39.61
CA ASP A 167 -6.29 18.17 40.23
C ASP A 167 -7.42 18.10 39.20
N VAL A 168 -7.28 18.85 38.11
CA VAL A 168 -8.19 18.81 36.94
C VAL A 168 -8.15 17.43 36.27
N MET A 169 -6.94 16.91 36.04
CA MET A 169 -6.76 15.57 35.46
C MET A 169 -7.38 14.46 36.34
N ALA A 170 -7.25 14.56 37.65
CA ALA A 170 -7.84 13.58 38.57
C ALA A 170 -9.37 13.54 38.43
N HIS A 171 -10.00 14.71 38.27
CA HIS A 171 -11.45 14.82 38.10
C HIS A 171 -11.91 14.31 36.71
N ILE A 172 -11.20 14.67 35.65
CA ILE A 172 -11.43 14.14 34.29
C ILE A 172 -11.31 12.61 34.28
N GLU A 173 -10.33 12.06 34.98
CA GLU A 173 -10.12 10.62 35.06
C GLU A 173 -11.29 9.87 35.76
N GLU A 174 -12.02 10.52 36.68
CA GLU A 174 -13.25 9.96 37.25
C GLU A 174 -14.36 9.83 36.20
N ASP A 175 -14.52 10.84 35.33
CA ASP A 175 -15.52 10.82 34.25
C ASP A 175 -15.16 9.77 33.19
N ILE A 176 -13.87 9.66 32.82
CA ILE A 176 -13.40 8.64 31.87
C ILE A 176 -13.69 7.23 32.44
N LYS A 177 -13.34 6.98 33.70
CA LYS A 177 -13.62 5.69 34.35
C LYS A 177 -15.12 5.39 34.47
N ALA A 178 -15.95 6.40 34.65
CA ALA A 178 -17.39 6.22 34.65
C ALA A 178 -17.89 5.78 33.28
N ALA A 179 -17.38 6.39 32.19
CA ALA A 179 -17.69 6.03 30.82
C ALA A 179 -17.17 4.61 30.48
N GLU A 180 -15.94 4.28 30.83
CA GLU A 180 -15.36 2.93 30.66
C GLU A 180 -16.19 1.85 31.37
N LYS A 181 -16.63 2.13 32.56
CA LYS A 181 -17.47 1.20 33.34
C LYS A 181 -18.84 1.01 32.70
N GLU A 182 -19.46 2.07 32.17
CA GLU A 182 -20.78 2.01 31.57
C GLU A 182 -20.75 1.29 30.21
N MET A 183 -19.69 1.56 29.41
CA MET A 183 -19.49 1.00 28.08
C MET A 183 -18.80 -0.38 28.10
N ASP A 184 -18.28 -0.82 29.26
CA ASP A 184 -17.53 -2.08 29.46
C ASP A 184 -16.34 -2.25 28.52
N ASP A 185 -15.63 -1.13 28.25
CA ASP A 185 -14.44 -1.11 27.37
C ASP A 185 -13.49 0.00 27.81
N ASP A 186 -12.25 0.01 27.29
CA ASP A 186 -11.29 1.10 27.51
C ASP A 186 -11.60 2.34 26.65
N ALA A 187 -11.12 3.50 27.07
CA ALA A 187 -11.47 4.78 26.46
C ALA A 187 -11.10 4.87 24.96
N GLU A 188 -9.95 4.33 24.53
CA GLU A 188 -9.53 4.34 23.14
C GLU A 188 -10.44 3.43 22.29
N SER A 189 -10.76 2.25 22.80
CA SER A 189 -11.67 1.30 22.15
C SER A 189 -13.08 1.86 22.04
N ILE A 190 -13.58 2.54 23.06
CA ILE A 190 -14.90 3.20 23.05
C ILE A 190 -14.98 4.21 21.91
N ILE A 191 -14.04 5.15 21.83
CA ILE A 191 -14.01 6.17 20.77
C ILE A 191 -13.91 5.52 19.39
N THR A 192 -13.06 4.53 19.25
CA THR A 192 -12.87 3.79 17.99
C THR A 192 -14.15 3.09 17.56
N ASN A 193 -14.81 2.37 18.47
CA ASN A 193 -16.06 1.66 18.21
C ASN A 193 -17.20 2.62 17.82
N GLU A 194 -17.36 3.70 18.54
CA GLU A 194 -18.36 4.73 18.24
C GLU A 194 -18.16 5.35 16.85
N ARG A 195 -16.90 5.63 16.43
CA ARG A 195 -16.61 6.07 15.08
C ARG A 195 -17.02 5.03 14.03
N TYR A 196 -16.74 3.73 14.28
CA TYR A 196 -17.16 2.67 13.35
C TYR A 196 -18.68 2.52 13.29
N ILE A 197 -19.40 2.66 14.39
CA ILE A 197 -20.87 2.65 14.40
C ILE A 197 -21.41 3.81 13.56
N TYR A 198 -20.86 5.00 13.73
CA TYR A 198 -21.23 6.17 12.93
C TYR A 198 -20.94 5.96 11.44
N ILE A 199 -19.76 5.50 11.08
CA ILE A 199 -19.37 5.19 9.69
C ILE A 199 -20.30 4.14 9.09
N ALA A 200 -20.62 3.07 9.80
CA ALA A 200 -21.54 2.04 9.34
C ALA A 200 -22.94 2.61 9.06
N SER A 201 -23.42 3.56 9.88
CA SER A 201 -24.69 4.26 9.66
C SER A 201 -24.66 5.10 8.38
N ILE A 202 -23.58 5.83 8.13
CA ILE A 202 -23.34 6.62 6.91
C ILE A 202 -23.33 5.73 5.68
N ILE A 203 -22.53 4.67 5.72
CA ILE A 203 -22.43 3.71 4.60
C ILE A 203 -23.79 3.11 4.27
N LYS A 204 -24.57 2.74 5.28
CA LYS A 204 -25.91 2.20 5.07
C LYS A 204 -26.87 3.20 4.41
N ALA A 205 -26.73 4.49 4.74
CA ALA A 205 -27.56 5.55 4.17
C ALA A 205 -27.11 5.98 2.76
N CYS A 206 -25.80 6.08 2.54
CA CYS A 206 -25.23 6.76 1.37
C CYS A 206 -24.71 5.82 0.28
N TYR A 207 -24.40 4.56 0.61
CA TYR A 207 -23.77 3.62 -0.33
C TYR A 207 -24.68 2.45 -0.67
N LYS A 208 -24.98 2.29 -1.96
CA LYS A 208 -25.75 1.16 -2.49
C LYS A 208 -24.86 0.30 -3.38
N LYS A 209 -24.43 -0.85 -2.86
CA LYS A 209 -23.68 -1.85 -3.59
C LYS A 209 -24.66 -2.69 -4.44
N GLN A 210 -24.49 -2.67 -5.77
CA GLN A 210 -25.41 -3.37 -6.68
C GLN A 210 -25.19 -4.89 -6.66
N ASN A 211 -23.93 -5.31 -6.55
CA ASN A 211 -23.54 -6.73 -6.59
C ASN A 211 -23.25 -7.31 -5.21
N ARG A 212 -24.19 -7.15 -4.25
CA ARG A 212 -24.05 -7.81 -2.94
C ARG A 212 -24.03 -9.32 -3.10
N GLY A 213 -22.88 -9.93 -2.79
CA GLY A 213 -22.72 -11.39 -2.80
C GLY A 213 -22.30 -12.02 -4.14
N GLN A 214 -22.14 -11.26 -5.23
CA GLN A 214 -21.51 -11.78 -6.44
C GLN A 214 -20.00 -11.60 -6.34
N LEU A 215 -19.30 -12.73 -6.42
CA LEU A 215 -17.84 -12.73 -6.52
C LEU A 215 -17.41 -12.04 -7.83
N SER A 216 -16.49 -11.09 -7.75
CA SER A 216 -15.85 -10.52 -8.93
C SER A 216 -15.13 -11.62 -9.73
N THR A 217 -14.78 -11.34 -10.98
CA THR A 217 -13.98 -12.29 -11.78
C THR A 217 -12.64 -12.57 -11.09
N SER A 218 -12.05 -11.56 -10.46
CA SER A 218 -10.82 -11.70 -9.65
C SER A 218 -11.02 -12.63 -8.46
N ASP A 219 -12.10 -12.45 -7.68
CA ASP A 219 -12.41 -13.31 -6.55
C ASP A 219 -12.66 -14.77 -6.95
N LYS A 220 -13.27 -14.98 -8.14
CA LYS A 220 -13.46 -16.33 -8.70
C LYS A 220 -12.14 -16.98 -9.06
N ILE A 221 -11.23 -16.22 -9.67
CA ILE A 221 -9.88 -16.68 -10.00
C ILE A 221 -9.12 -16.99 -8.70
N ASP A 222 -9.13 -16.06 -7.75
CA ASP A 222 -8.48 -16.24 -6.44
C ASP A 222 -8.99 -17.48 -5.72
N LYS A 223 -10.30 -17.69 -5.70
CA LYS A 223 -10.89 -18.89 -5.09
C LYS A 223 -10.40 -20.20 -5.71
N VAL A 224 -10.09 -20.19 -7.02
CA VAL A 224 -9.52 -21.37 -7.71
C VAL A 224 -8.03 -21.52 -7.42
N VAL A 225 -7.26 -20.42 -7.55
CA VAL A 225 -5.80 -20.42 -7.41
C VAL A 225 -5.37 -20.65 -5.96
N THR A 226 -6.10 -20.09 -4.99
CA THR A 226 -5.83 -20.25 -3.55
C THR A 226 -6.49 -21.47 -2.93
N ASN A 227 -7.20 -22.28 -3.73
CA ASN A 227 -7.82 -23.50 -3.24
C ASN A 227 -6.75 -24.48 -2.72
N ARG A 228 -6.95 -24.99 -1.50
CA ARG A 228 -5.99 -25.87 -0.82
C ARG A 228 -5.60 -27.12 -1.64
N TRP A 229 -6.50 -27.65 -2.44
CA TRP A 229 -6.27 -28.86 -3.26
C TRP A 229 -5.84 -28.53 -4.69
N LEU A 230 -6.33 -27.42 -5.25
CA LEU A 230 -6.02 -27.00 -6.63
C LEU A 230 -4.73 -26.16 -6.72
N GLY A 231 -4.39 -25.45 -5.65
CA GLY A 231 -3.23 -24.57 -5.64
C GLY A 231 -1.91 -25.26 -5.95
N LEU A 232 -1.66 -26.44 -5.38
CA LEU A 232 -0.44 -27.22 -5.64
C LEU A 232 -0.34 -27.71 -7.09
N PRO A 233 -1.36 -28.34 -7.71
CA PRO A 233 -1.33 -28.70 -9.13
C PRO A 233 -1.16 -27.50 -10.05
N ILE A 234 -1.85 -26.39 -9.76
CA ILE A 234 -1.75 -25.15 -10.56
C ILE A 234 -0.32 -24.59 -10.46
N PHE A 235 0.24 -24.53 -9.26
CA PHE A 235 1.64 -24.11 -9.05
C PHE A 235 2.61 -24.99 -9.84
N ALA A 236 2.47 -26.32 -9.75
CA ALA A 236 3.32 -27.25 -10.48
C ALA A 236 3.22 -27.06 -12.00
N LEU A 237 2.00 -26.85 -12.52
CA LEU A 237 1.77 -26.57 -13.94
C LEU A 237 2.44 -25.24 -14.38
N ILE A 238 2.28 -24.19 -13.61
CA ILE A 238 2.88 -22.87 -13.91
C ILE A 238 4.41 -22.98 -13.87
N MET A 239 4.96 -23.61 -12.84
CA MET A 239 6.41 -23.80 -12.72
C MET A 239 6.96 -24.64 -13.88
N PHE A 240 6.25 -25.71 -14.28
CA PHE A 240 6.62 -26.49 -15.46
C PHE A 240 6.60 -25.65 -16.74
N LEU A 241 5.59 -24.84 -16.95
CA LEU A 241 5.51 -23.95 -18.11
C LEU A 241 6.63 -22.91 -18.13
N VAL A 242 6.90 -22.27 -16.98
CA VAL A 242 8.00 -21.31 -16.85
C VAL A 242 9.34 -21.98 -17.16
N TYR A 243 9.59 -23.16 -16.57
CA TYR A 243 10.81 -23.92 -16.83
C TYR A 243 10.93 -24.32 -18.31
N TYR A 244 9.86 -24.86 -18.89
CA TYR A 244 9.84 -25.27 -20.30
C TYR A 244 10.12 -24.08 -21.25
N ILE A 245 9.46 -22.96 -21.05
CA ILE A 245 9.66 -21.75 -21.86
C ILE A 245 11.09 -21.22 -21.66
N SER A 246 11.56 -21.15 -20.43
CA SER A 246 12.86 -20.59 -20.10
C SER A 246 14.03 -21.46 -20.60
N MET A 247 13.94 -22.77 -20.47
CA MET A 247 15.05 -23.67 -20.77
C MET A 247 14.98 -24.27 -22.17
N VAL A 248 13.78 -24.65 -22.64
CA VAL A 248 13.66 -25.42 -23.89
C VAL A 248 13.37 -24.53 -25.10
N THR A 249 12.74 -23.37 -24.91
CA THR A 249 12.37 -22.50 -26.03
C THR A 249 13.22 -21.23 -26.06
N VAL A 250 12.85 -20.22 -25.26
CA VAL A 250 13.51 -18.91 -25.28
C VAL A 250 14.94 -18.98 -24.76
N GLY A 251 15.17 -19.75 -23.70
CA GLY A 251 16.49 -19.88 -23.13
C GLY A 251 17.48 -20.60 -24.05
N ALA A 252 17.06 -21.74 -24.64
CA ALA A 252 17.89 -22.45 -25.62
C ALA A 252 18.24 -21.54 -26.82
N ALA A 253 17.20 -20.92 -27.43
CA ALA A 253 17.42 -20.02 -28.58
C ALA A 253 18.30 -18.81 -28.25
N ALA A 254 18.16 -18.25 -27.03
CA ALA A 254 19.00 -17.16 -26.57
C ALA A 254 20.45 -17.59 -26.32
N THR A 255 20.63 -18.80 -25.79
CA THR A 255 21.96 -19.38 -25.54
C THR A 255 22.65 -19.70 -26.87
N ASP A 256 21.94 -20.32 -27.81
CA ASP A 256 22.46 -20.64 -29.14
C ASP A 256 22.80 -19.34 -29.89
N TRP A 257 21.91 -18.34 -29.86
CA TRP A 257 22.21 -17.04 -30.44
C TRP A 257 23.44 -16.36 -29.79
N ALA A 258 23.59 -16.44 -28.49
CA ALA A 258 24.72 -15.87 -27.79
C ALA A 258 26.02 -16.62 -28.13
N ASN A 259 25.99 -17.96 -28.12
CA ASN A 259 27.15 -18.79 -28.38
C ASN A 259 27.57 -18.72 -29.84
N ASP A 260 26.64 -18.90 -30.78
CA ASP A 260 26.98 -19.03 -32.20
C ASP A 260 27.01 -17.66 -32.88
N GLY A 261 26.04 -16.75 -32.53
CA GLY A 261 25.89 -15.46 -33.18
C GLY A 261 26.77 -14.34 -32.59
N LEU A 262 26.99 -14.35 -31.25
CA LEU A 262 27.75 -13.28 -30.58
C LEU A 262 29.20 -13.68 -30.34
N PHE A 263 29.45 -14.88 -29.84
CA PHE A 263 30.80 -15.35 -29.52
C PHE A 263 31.39 -16.22 -30.61
N GLY A 264 30.58 -16.98 -31.35
CA GLY A 264 30.99 -17.91 -32.38
C GLY A 264 31.83 -19.07 -31.84
N ASP A 265 32.19 -20.01 -32.72
CA ASP A 265 33.09 -21.07 -32.40
C ASP A 265 34.49 -20.51 -32.13
N GLY A 266 34.94 -20.52 -30.88
CA GLY A 266 36.27 -20.05 -30.49
C GLY A 266 36.33 -18.62 -29.92
N TYR A 267 35.26 -18.11 -29.32
CA TYR A 267 35.21 -16.84 -28.58
C TYR A 267 35.37 -15.56 -29.45
N HIS A 268 34.76 -15.53 -30.62
CA HIS A 268 34.83 -14.38 -31.52
C HIS A 268 33.74 -13.37 -31.27
N LEU A 269 34.00 -12.41 -30.38
CA LEU A 269 33.05 -11.32 -30.09
C LEU A 269 32.71 -10.53 -31.37
N PHE A 270 31.44 -10.52 -31.77
CA PHE A 270 30.90 -9.90 -32.97
C PHE A 270 31.56 -10.38 -34.28
N GLY A 271 31.91 -11.65 -34.37
CA GLY A 271 32.52 -12.26 -35.56
C GLY A 271 33.96 -11.83 -35.83
N LYS A 272 34.60 -11.12 -34.89
CA LYS A 272 36.03 -10.78 -35.02
C LYS A 272 36.86 -12.01 -34.75
N GLY A 273 37.68 -12.42 -35.75
CA GLY A 273 38.51 -13.57 -35.64
C GLY A 273 37.96 -14.85 -36.26
N THR A 274 36.70 -14.87 -36.71
CA THR A 274 36.07 -16.04 -37.33
C THR A 274 36.86 -16.58 -38.49
N ALA A 275 37.34 -15.66 -39.39
CA ALA A 275 38.16 -16.08 -40.54
C ALA A 275 39.51 -16.69 -40.15
N GLN A 276 40.12 -16.23 -39.05
CA GLN A 276 41.36 -16.79 -38.52
C GLN A 276 41.13 -18.13 -37.86
N TYR A 277 40.00 -18.31 -37.20
CA TYR A 277 39.60 -19.58 -36.61
C TYR A 277 39.30 -20.63 -37.69
N GLU A 278 38.52 -20.24 -38.71
CA GLU A 278 38.21 -21.10 -39.87
C GLU A 278 39.48 -21.55 -40.59
N GLU A 279 40.43 -20.64 -40.83
CA GLU A 279 41.74 -20.95 -41.45
C GLU A 279 42.55 -21.92 -40.56
N ALA A 280 42.57 -21.67 -39.27
CA ALA A 280 43.25 -22.58 -38.32
C ALA A 280 42.55 -23.95 -38.21
N ALA A 281 41.23 -23.96 -38.16
CA ALA A 281 40.44 -25.22 -38.11
C ALA A 281 40.63 -26.06 -39.40
N GLU A 282 40.70 -25.42 -40.56
CA GLU A 282 40.99 -26.10 -41.84
C GLU A 282 42.42 -26.64 -41.85
N GLN A 283 43.40 -25.86 -41.36
CA GLN A 283 44.78 -26.28 -41.28
C GLN A 283 45.07 -27.45 -40.33
N TYR A 284 44.38 -27.46 -39.20
CA TYR A 284 44.60 -28.42 -38.11
C TYR A 284 43.50 -29.48 -37.98
N GLY A 285 42.48 -29.48 -38.83
CA GLY A 285 41.33 -30.38 -38.74
C GLY A 285 41.70 -31.87 -38.75
N ASP A 286 42.69 -32.25 -39.56
CA ASP A 286 43.19 -33.63 -39.57
C ASP A 286 43.93 -33.99 -38.27
N THR A 287 44.58 -33.03 -37.63
CA THR A 287 45.27 -33.20 -36.35
C THR A 287 44.26 -33.40 -35.23
N ASP A 288 43.20 -32.61 -35.21
CA ASP A 288 42.08 -32.75 -34.21
C ASP A 288 41.38 -34.08 -34.36
N LEU A 289 41.18 -34.58 -35.57
CA LEU A 289 40.62 -35.92 -35.83
C LEU A 289 41.52 -37.03 -35.29
N ILE A 290 42.83 -36.90 -35.47
CA ILE A 290 43.81 -37.87 -34.95
C ILE A 290 43.88 -37.86 -33.44
N ILE A 291 43.89 -36.64 -32.81
CA ILE A 291 43.85 -36.46 -31.36
C ILE A 291 42.56 -37.01 -30.79
N GLY A 292 41.41 -36.74 -31.41
CA GLY A 292 40.12 -37.25 -31.01
C GLY A 292 40.08 -38.79 -31.03
N ALA A 293 40.50 -39.38 -32.11
CA ALA A 293 40.56 -40.86 -32.23
C ALA A 293 41.53 -41.50 -31.22
N PHE A 294 42.63 -40.85 -30.91
CA PHE A 294 43.55 -41.29 -29.86
C PHE A 294 42.93 -41.15 -28.46
N ALA A 295 42.26 -40.05 -28.20
CA ALA A 295 41.55 -39.87 -26.93
C ALA A 295 40.45 -40.90 -26.70
N ASP A 296 39.70 -41.23 -27.74
CA ASP A 296 38.64 -42.25 -27.68
C ASP A 296 39.22 -43.64 -27.43
N ALA A 297 40.38 -43.92 -28.00
CA ALA A 297 41.03 -45.23 -27.86
C ALA A 297 41.77 -45.42 -26.53
N TYR A 298 42.41 -44.41 -26.02
CA TYR A 298 43.34 -44.46 -24.89
C TYR A 298 42.98 -43.57 -23.70
N GLY A 299 42.02 -42.69 -23.86
CA GLY A 299 41.60 -41.75 -22.83
C GLY A 299 42.38 -40.41 -22.84
N ASN A 300 41.80 -39.37 -22.26
CA ASN A 300 42.39 -38.04 -22.22
C ASN A 300 43.70 -37.94 -21.44
N ASP A 301 43.88 -38.79 -20.43
CA ASP A 301 45.10 -38.81 -19.63
C ASP A 301 46.33 -39.25 -20.46
N ALA A 302 46.12 -40.09 -21.48
CA ALA A 302 47.16 -40.47 -22.41
C ALA A 302 47.60 -39.31 -23.31
N ILE A 303 46.68 -38.39 -23.70
CA ILE A 303 47.02 -37.17 -24.45
C ILE A 303 47.91 -36.28 -23.61
N VAL A 304 47.52 -36.03 -22.34
CA VAL A 304 48.30 -35.20 -21.41
C VAL A 304 49.70 -35.78 -21.25
N SER A 305 49.79 -37.09 -21.06
CA SER A 305 51.09 -37.80 -20.94
C SER A 305 51.94 -37.71 -22.20
N ALA A 306 51.32 -37.73 -23.40
CA ALA A 306 52.03 -37.61 -24.68
C ALA A 306 52.54 -36.20 -24.95
N LEU A 307 51.88 -35.16 -24.35
CA LEU A 307 52.26 -33.72 -24.50
C LEU A 307 53.32 -33.29 -23.47
N ASP A 308 53.43 -33.99 -22.35
CA ASP A 308 54.37 -33.68 -21.27
C ASP A 308 55.55 -34.66 -21.22
N MET A 309 56.72 -34.26 -21.72
CA MET A 309 57.93 -35.08 -21.77
C MET A 309 58.45 -35.47 -20.37
N GLU A 310 58.02 -34.81 -19.31
CA GLU A 310 58.41 -35.10 -17.92
C GLU A 310 57.42 -36.08 -17.24
N SER A 311 56.31 -36.40 -17.89
CA SER A 311 55.32 -37.33 -17.33
C SER A 311 55.82 -38.78 -17.34
N GLU A 312 55.53 -39.58 -16.28
CA GLU A 312 55.89 -40.97 -16.20
C GLU A 312 55.33 -41.82 -17.37
N GLY A 313 54.20 -41.40 -17.94
CA GLY A 313 53.54 -42.09 -19.07
C GLY A 313 54.02 -41.66 -20.47
N TYR A 314 54.95 -40.68 -20.60
CA TYR A 314 55.33 -40.10 -21.90
C TYR A 314 55.86 -41.13 -22.90
N ALA A 315 56.72 -41.98 -22.47
CA ALA A 315 57.35 -43.05 -23.37
C ALA A 315 56.30 -44.04 -23.86
N GLU A 316 55.32 -44.40 -23.05
CA GLU A 316 54.23 -45.29 -23.41
C GLU A 316 53.23 -44.61 -24.34
N ALA A 317 52.89 -43.38 -24.05
CA ALA A 317 52.01 -42.58 -24.90
C ALA A 317 52.62 -42.21 -26.24
#